data_0967203a9c17dd758d81281979867d0b
#
_entry.id   0967203a9c17dd758d81281979867d0b
#
_cell.length_a   1.000
_cell.length_b   1.000
_cell.length_c   1.000
_cell.angle_alpha   90.00
_cell.angle_beta   90.00
_cell.angle_gamma   90.00
#
_symmetry.space_group_name_H-M   'P 1'
#
loop_
_entity.id
_entity.type
_entity.pdbx_description
1 polymer ?
#
loop_
_entity_poly.entity_id
_entity_poly.type
_entity_poly.pdbx_seq_one_letter_code
_entity_poly.pdbx_strand_id
1 'polypeptide(L)'
;MRWDPERDGPLTESALREWLEARGYRVSRYVYAPGTFFPDHSHDEDKIDAVLSGRFRMTMRGKEVVLERGDSLEVPRGVTHSAEAIGDDPVVSLDATRD
;
A
#
# COMPACT_ATOMS: atom_id res chain seq x y z
N MET A 1 -9.12 -0.03 0.14
CA MET A 1 -9.87 1.23 0.17
C MET A 1 -9.40 2.08 -1.01
N ARG A 2 -10.29 2.86 -1.58
CA ARG A 2 -9.92 3.77 -2.65
C ARG A 2 -10.13 5.21 -2.20
N TRP A 3 -9.13 6.05 -2.46
CA TRP A 3 -9.19 7.49 -2.18
C TRP A 3 -10.31 8.13 -3.01
N ASP A 4 -11.12 8.96 -2.36
CA ASP A 4 -12.20 9.69 -3.02
C ASP A 4 -11.93 11.20 -2.88
N PRO A 5 -11.56 11.89 -3.98
CA PRO A 5 -11.25 13.32 -3.90
C PRO A 5 -12.40 14.19 -3.42
N GLU A 6 -13.65 13.78 -3.64
CA GLU A 6 -14.81 14.54 -3.17
C GLU A 6 -14.96 14.46 -1.66
N ARG A 7 -14.68 13.28 -1.08
CA ARG A 7 -14.76 13.08 0.37
C ARG A 7 -13.48 13.51 1.08
N ASP A 8 -12.31 13.22 0.47
CA ASP A 8 -11.00 13.28 1.14
C ASP A 8 -10.14 14.46 0.66
N GLY A 9 -10.61 15.21 -0.35
CA GLY A 9 -9.82 16.26 -0.99
C GLY A 9 -8.86 15.72 -2.04
N PRO A 10 -8.09 16.59 -2.71
CA PRO A 10 -7.13 16.16 -3.73
C PRO A 10 -6.12 15.15 -3.16
N LEU A 11 -5.81 14.13 -3.95
CA LEU A 11 -4.82 13.14 -3.56
C LEU A 11 -3.42 13.72 -3.73
N THR A 12 -2.72 13.87 -2.62
CA THR A 12 -1.29 14.21 -2.58
C THR A 12 -0.61 13.26 -1.62
N GLU A 13 0.71 13.17 -1.69
CA GLU A 13 1.47 12.38 -0.74
C GLU A 13 1.23 12.86 0.70
N SER A 14 1.23 14.16 0.93
CA SER A 14 0.97 14.73 2.26
C SER A 14 -0.41 14.37 2.79
N ALA A 15 -1.43 14.48 1.95
CA ALA A 15 -2.80 14.17 2.35
C ALA A 15 -2.95 12.69 2.69
N LEU A 16 -2.36 11.80 1.89
CA LEU A 16 -2.42 10.37 2.15
C LEU A 16 -1.66 10.01 3.43
N ARG A 17 -0.49 10.62 3.64
CA ARG A 17 0.29 10.43 4.87
C ARG A 17 -0.51 10.87 6.10
N GLU A 18 -1.13 12.04 6.05
CA GLU A 18 -1.95 12.55 7.15
C GLU A 18 -3.12 11.62 7.45
N TRP A 19 -3.76 11.10 6.41
CA TRP A 19 -4.87 10.16 6.55
C TRP A 19 -4.44 8.89 7.28
N LEU A 20 -3.25 8.36 6.96
CA LEU A 20 -2.69 7.18 7.60
C LEU A 20 -2.28 7.49 9.05
N GLU A 21 -1.60 8.60 9.27
CA GLU A 21 -1.13 9.00 10.61
C GLU A 21 -2.30 9.28 11.56
N ALA A 22 -3.39 9.84 11.05
CA ALA A 22 -4.60 10.07 11.84
C ALA A 22 -5.22 8.77 12.36
N ARG A 23 -4.89 7.64 11.73
CA ARG A 23 -5.35 6.31 12.14
C ARG A 23 -4.34 5.58 13.03
N GLY A 24 -3.30 6.28 13.47
CA GLY A 24 -2.30 5.75 14.38
C GLY A 24 -1.15 4.99 13.70
N TYR A 25 -1.02 5.10 12.39
CA TYR A 25 0.06 4.43 11.66
C TYR A 25 1.31 5.29 11.58
N ARG A 26 2.46 4.63 11.60
CA ARG A 26 3.76 5.22 11.24
C ARG A 26 3.95 4.98 9.75
N VAL A 27 4.36 6.00 9.01
CA VAL A 27 4.39 5.96 7.54
C VAL A 27 5.81 6.09 7.03
N SER A 28 6.18 5.18 6.12
CA SER A 28 7.45 5.23 5.40
C SER A 28 7.16 5.23 3.89
N ARG A 29 8.00 5.93 3.15
CA ARG A 29 7.88 6.02 1.69
C ARG A 29 8.89 5.12 1.02
N TYR A 30 8.43 4.32 0.07
CA TYR A 30 9.29 3.43 -0.72
C TYR A 30 9.03 3.60 -2.21
N VAL A 31 10.08 3.38 -2.99
CA VAL A 31 9.98 3.29 -4.45
C VAL A 31 10.51 1.92 -4.86
N TYR A 32 9.67 1.15 -5.54
CA TYR A 32 10.03 -0.18 -6.01
C TYR A 32 10.18 -0.15 -7.52
N ALA A 33 11.35 -0.58 -8.00
CA ALA A 33 11.58 -0.72 -9.45
C ALA A 33 10.61 -1.73 -10.06
N PRO A 34 10.24 -1.58 -11.33
CA PRO A 34 9.42 -2.59 -12.03
C PRO A 34 10.00 -3.98 -11.87
N GLY A 35 9.16 -4.96 -11.58
CA GLY A 35 9.57 -6.36 -11.38
C GLY A 35 10.02 -6.69 -9.97
N THR A 36 10.09 -5.72 -9.05
CA THR A 36 10.39 -6.01 -7.64
C THR A 36 9.35 -6.97 -7.10
N PHE A 37 9.79 -8.07 -6.51
CA PHE A 37 8.93 -9.12 -6.00
C PHE A 37 9.20 -9.40 -4.54
N PHE A 38 8.12 -9.45 -3.75
CA PHE A 38 8.16 -9.81 -2.34
C PHE A 38 7.45 -11.15 -2.20
N PRO A 39 8.18 -12.25 -1.92
CA PRO A 39 7.55 -13.56 -1.72
C PRO A 39 6.69 -13.59 -0.46
N ASP A 40 5.94 -14.67 -0.30
CA ASP A 40 5.05 -14.84 0.84
C ASP A 40 5.75 -14.56 2.15
N HIS A 41 5.17 -13.66 2.94
CA HIS A 41 5.68 -13.28 4.26
C HIS A 41 4.54 -12.74 5.11
N SER A 42 4.79 -12.58 6.39
CA SER A 42 3.85 -11.97 7.32
C SER A 42 4.58 -11.01 8.25
N HIS A 43 3.84 -10.17 8.95
CA HIS A 43 4.38 -9.20 9.89
C HIS A 43 3.69 -9.31 11.24
N ASP A 44 4.39 -8.92 12.29
CA ASP A 44 3.85 -8.90 13.66
C ASP A 44 3.05 -7.63 13.97
N GLU A 45 2.90 -6.75 12.98
CA GLU A 45 2.21 -5.48 13.11
C GLU A 45 1.10 -5.39 12.07
N ASP A 46 0.08 -4.57 12.36
CA ASP A 46 -0.91 -4.23 11.34
C ASP A 46 -0.30 -3.28 10.34
N LYS A 47 -0.61 -3.48 9.06
CA LYS A 47 -0.05 -2.67 7.97
C LYS A 47 -1.13 -2.20 7.02
N ILE A 48 -0.84 -1.06 6.37
CA ILE A 48 -1.58 -0.60 5.20
C ILE A 48 -0.54 -0.31 4.13
N ASP A 49 -0.74 -0.87 2.94
CA ASP A 49 0.01 -0.50 1.75
C ASP A 49 -0.84 0.46 0.92
N ALA A 50 -0.33 1.66 0.66
CA ALA A 50 -1.05 2.69 -0.08
C ALA A 50 -0.21 3.16 -1.26
N VAL A 51 -0.79 3.13 -2.47
CA VAL A 51 -0.05 3.39 -3.70
C VAL A 51 -0.30 4.81 -4.20
N LEU A 52 0.80 5.53 -4.48
CA LEU A 52 0.78 6.87 -5.06
C LEU A 52 0.97 6.85 -6.57
N SER A 53 1.74 5.89 -7.10
CA SER A 53 1.90 5.71 -8.54
C SER A 53 2.40 4.31 -8.85
N GLY A 54 2.26 3.90 -10.12
CA GLY A 54 2.58 2.56 -10.54
C GLY A 54 1.47 1.57 -10.23
N ARG A 55 1.75 0.28 -10.39
CA ARG A 55 0.79 -0.79 -10.13
C ARG A 55 1.44 -1.85 -9.25
N PHE A 56 0.81 -2.14 -8.13
CA PHE A 56 1.33 -3.07 -7.12
C PHE A 56 0.34 -4.21 -6.95
N ARG A 57 0.72 -5.42 -7.41
CA ARG A 57 -0.14 -6.61 -7.32
C ARG A 57 0.13 -7.30 -6.00
N MET A 58 -0.91 -7.42 -5.17
CA MET A 58 -0.80 -8.10 -3.88
C MET A 58 -1.70 -9.32 -3.85
N THR A 59 -1.21 -10.40 -3.27
CA THR A 59 -1.96 -11.64 -3.09
C THR A 59 -2.05 -11.94 -1.60
N MET A 60 -3.29 -12.11 -1.10
CA MET A 60 -3.56 -12.35 0.30
C MET A 60 -4.83 -13.18 0.43
N ARG A 61 -4.79 -14.22 1.25
CA ARG A 61 -5.94 -15.10 1.51
C ARG A 61 -6.55 -15.68 0.22
N GLY A 62 -5.68 -16.04 -0.74
CA GLY A 62 -6.10 -16.60 -2.01
C GLY A 62 -6.72 -15.60 -2.98
N LYS A 63 -6.68 -14.31 -2.68
CA LYS A 63 -7.20 -13.24 -3.54
C LYS A 63 -6.08 -12.34 -4.02
N GLU A 64 -6.16 -11.96 -5.28
CA GLU A 64 -5.21 -11.04 -5.89
C GLU A 64 -5.88 -9.71 -6.15
N VAL A 65 -5.18 -8.62 -5.84
CA VAL A 65 -5.63 -7.27 -6.11
C VAL A 65 -4.47 -6.45 -6.67
N VAL A 66 -4.76 -5.59 -7.64
CA VAL A 66 -3.78 -4.65 -8.17
C VAL A 66 -4.11 -3.27 -7.62
N LEU A 67 -3.18 -2.72 -6.85
CA LEU A 67 -3.31 -1.38 -6.29
C LEU A 67 -2.71 -0.38 -7.25
N GLU A 68 -3.47 0.65 -7.56
CA GLU A 68 -3.06 1.77 -8.40
C GLU A 68 -3.15 3.06 -7.59
N ARG A 69 -2.81 4.20 -8.20
CA ARG A 69 -2.85 5.50 -7.51
C ARG A 69 -4.17 5.70 -6.77
N GLY A 70 -4.09 5.90 -5.47
CA GLY A 70 -5.22 6.13 -4.60
C GLY A 70 -5.82 4.87 -3.97
N ASP A 71 -5.29 3.69 -4.29
CA ASP A 71 -5.73 2.44 -3.69
C ASP A 71 -4.89 2.12 -2.47
N SER A 72 -5.52 1.51 -1.46
CA SER A 72 -4.81 0.99 -0.30
C SER A 72 -5.40 -0.35 0.14
N LEU A 73 -4.56 -1.18 0.77
CA LEU A 73 -4.95 -2.49 1.26
C LEU A 73 -4.50 -2.64 2.71
N GLU A 74 -5.43 -2.99 3.59
CA GLU A 74 -5.09 -3.37 4.94
C GLU A 74 -4.55 -4.79 4.97
N VAL A 75 -3.40 -4.96 5.63
CA VAL A 75 -2.77 -6.27 5.84
C VAL A 75 -2.68 -6.49 7.35
N PRO A 76 -3.62 -7.24 7.92
CA PRO A 76 -3.62 -7.48 9.37
C PRO A 76 -2.38 -8.28 9.80
N ARG A 77 -1.96 -8.08 11.04
CA ARG A 77 -0.83 -8.83 11.60
C ARG A 77 -1.01 -10.33 11.43
N GLY A 78 0.07 -11.01 11.12
CA GLY A 78 0.09 -12.48 11.00
C GLY A 78 -0.47 -13.01 9.70
N VAL A 79 -1.02 -12.18 8.81
CA VAL A 79 -1.59 -12.63 7.55
C VAL A 79 -0.51 -12.72 6.48
N THR A 80 -0.33 -13.92 5.92
CA THR A 80 0.64 -14.16 4.86
C THR A 80 0.19 -13.48 3.57
N HIS A 81 1.11 -12.80 2.91
CA HIS A 81 0.85 -12.10 1.65
C HIS A 81 2.11 -12.00 0.81
N SER A 82 1.93 -11.76 -0.48
CA SER A 82 3.01 -11.48 -1.42
C SER A 82 2.67 -10.23 -2.22
N ALA A 83 3.68 -9.66 -2.88
CA ALA A 83 3.49 -8.45 -3.66
C ALA A 83 4.50 -8.37 -4.80
N GLU A 84 4.11 -7.69 -5.88
CA GLU A 84 4.97 -7.47 -7.03
C GLU A 84 4.67 -6.13 -7.69
N ALA A 85 5.72 -5.38 -8.00
CA ALA A 85 5.61 -4.16 -8.82
C ALA A 85 5.49 -4.58 -10.29
N ILE A 86 4.27 -4.49 -10.84
CA ILE A 86 3.99 -4.92 -12.22
C ILE A 86 3.97 -3.72 -13.17
N GLY A 87 4.04 -4.00 -14.48
CA GLY A 87 4.07 -2.96 -15.51
C GLY A 87 5.48 -2.40 -15.68
N ASP A 88 5.57 -1.29 -16.39
CA ASP A 88 6.85 -0.70 -16.79
C ASP A 88 7.29 0.47 -15.91
N ASP A 89 6.42 0.92 -15.01
CA ASP A 89 6.70 2.06 -14.13
C ASP A 89 7.04 1.59 -12.71
N PRO A 90 7.90 2.34 -12.00
CA PRO A 90 8.13 2.04 -10.59
C PRO A 90 6.87 2.27 -9.77
N VAL A 91 6.76 1.56 -8.66
CA VAL A 91 5.70 1.76 -7.67
C VAL A 91 6.19 2.73 -6.61
N VAL A 92 5.44 3.81 -6.39
CA VAL A 92 5.66 4.69 -5.23
C VAL A 92 4.59 4.35 -4.21
N SER A 93 5.02 3.91 -3.04
CA SER A 93 4.14 3.40 -1.99
C SER A 93 4.39 4.10 -0.67
N LEU A 94 3.33 4.37 0.07
CA LEU A 94 3.42 4.67 1.49
C LEU A 94 3.11 3.38 2.24
N ASP A 95 4.09 2.93 3.03
CA ASP A 95 3.99 1.71 3.83
C ASP A 95 3.72 2.14 5.27
N ALA A 96 2.54 1.83 5.75
CA ALA A 96 2.08 2.26 7.08
C ALA A 96 2.04 1.06 8.03
N THR A 97 2.50 1.27 9.25
CA THR A 97 2.65 0.23 10.26
C THR A 97 2.09 0.69 11.59
N ARG A 98 1.38 -0.20 12.27
CA ARG A 98 0.82 0.08 13.59
C ARG A 98 0.93 -1.16 14.49
N ASP A 99 1.41 -0.96 15.71
CA ASP A 99 1.52 -2.02 16.72
C ASP A 99 0.18 -2.54 17.20
#